data_bf0466b90086fe95c1e6bb700b85ffe8
#
_entry.id   bf0466b90086fe95c1e6bb700b85ffe8
#
_cell.length_a   1.000
_cell.length_b   1.000
_cell.length_c   1.000
_cell.angle_alpha   90.00
_cell.angle_beta   90.00
_cell.angle_gamma   90.00
#
_symmetry.space_group_name_H-M   'P 1'
#
loop_
_entity.id
_entity.type
_entity.pdbx_description
1 polymer ?
#
loop_
_entity_poly.entity_id
_entity_poly.type
_entity_poly.pdbx_seq_one_letter_code
_entity_poly.pdbx_strand_id
1 'polypeptide(L)'
;MNKPRMPKELIPLLEKLFVDAPVVELPAHIDHAFGRESFVYWIDQGILATCAPRTRGPRMTALFVPRTILGGPKALLHKRPLELTFRTLSPVRLRRRDALQFRRFLADHPGIELEYLRTLAWNHEAQLDGLLVNGLDPVPVRLARLFLSLLAIGGEESSAGLLPIEPTVDELALMVHATRAVVNRLLSDWIKRGLIERNGRKIIVLPNFKAAFESSLAL
;
A
#
# COMPACT_ATOMS: atom_id res chain seq x y z
N MET A 1 -2.96 10.31 3.72
CA MET A 1 -3.29 9.03 3.03
C MET A 1 -3.95 8.10 4.04
N ASN A 2 -5.22 7.76 3.84
CA ASN A 2 -5.93 6.87 4.74
C ASN A 2 -5.40 5.43 4.59
N LYS A 3 -5.21 4.73 5.71
CA LYS A 3 -4.75 3.34 5.74
C LYS A 3 -5.84 2.43 5.13
N PRO A 4 -5.52 1.55 4.17
CA PRO A 4 -6.45 0.50 3.78
C PRO A 4 -6.89 -0.26 5.02
N ARG A 5 -8.19 -0.42 5.21
CA ARG A 5 -8.75 -1.10 6.38
C ARG A 5 -9.57 -2.29 5.93
N MET A 6 -9.42 -3.37 6.66
CA MET A 6 -10.34 -4.49 6.65
C MET A 6 -11.02 -4.51 8.02
N PRO A 7 -12.36 -4.58 8.10
CA PRO A 7 -13.04 -4.75 9.38
C PRO A 7 -12.46 -5.94 10.13
N LYS A 8 -12.21 -5.77 11.44
CA LYS A 8 -11.56 -6.81 12.26
C LYS A 8 -12.36 -8.10 12.27
N GLU A 9 -13.66 -7.99 12.16
CA GLU A 9 -14.62 -9.10 12.15
C GLU A 9 -14.51 -9.94 10.87
N LEU A 10 -14.15 -9.32 9.74
CA LEU A 10 -13.98 -10.02 8.47
C LEU A 10 -12.65 -10.78 8.38
N ILE A 11 -11.63 -10.32 9.09
CA ILE A 11 -10.28 -10.91 9.00
C ILE A 11 -10.31 -12.42 9.27
N PRO A 12 -10.87 -12.93 10.40
CA PRO A 12 -10.85 -14.36 10.68
C PRO A 12 -11.64 -15.19 9.67
N LEU A 13 -12.70 -14.62 9.08
CA LEU A 13 -13.53 -15.31 8.10
C LEU A 13 -12.83 -15.44 6.75
N LEU A 14 -12.18 -14.37 6.32
CA LEU A 14 -11.39 -14.37 5.09
C LEU A 14 -10.09 -15.20 5.26
N GLU A 15 -9.46 -15.17 6.42
CA GLU A 15 -8.32 -16.05 6.71
C GLU A 15 -8.68 -17.53 6.56
N LYS A 16 -9.87 -17.94 7.03
CA LYS A 16 -10.36 -19.33 6.82
C LYS A 16 -10.48 -19.68 5.34
N LEU A 17 -10.96 -18.76 4.52
CA LEU A 17 -11.03 -18.98 3.07
C LEU A 17 -9.67 -19.26 2.44
N PHE A 18 -8.61 -18.68 2.99
CA PHE A 18 -7.26 -18.78 2.43
C PHE A 18 -6.34 -19.76 3.18
N VAL A 19 -6.79 -20.43 4.26
CA VAL A 19 -5.93 -21.26 5.12
C VAL A 19 -5.17 -22.34 4.34
N ASP A 20 -5.86 -23.06 3.43
CA ASP A 20 -5.29 -24.13 2.60
C ASP A 20 -4.90 -23.65 1.19
N ALA A 21 -4.89 -22.33 0.97
CA ALA A 21 -4.61 -21.79 -0.35
C ALA A 21 -3.10 -21.85 -0.66
N PRO A 22 -2.73 -22.13 -1.92
CA PRO A 22 -1.34 -22.10 -2.36
C PRO A 22 -0.65 -20.80 -2.02
N VAL A 23 0.57 -20.92 -1.47
CA VAL A 23 1.42 -19.79 -1.10
C VAL A 23 2.23 -19.32 -2.30
N VAL A 24 2.38 -18.00 -2.42
CA VAL A 24 3.25 -17.32 -3.38
C VAL A 24 4.17 -16.42 -2.58
N GLU A 25 5.48 -16.56 -2.74
CA GLU A 25 6.49 -15.72 -2.11
C GLU A 25 7.23 -14.92 -3.18
N LEU A 26 7.38 -13.64 -2.93
CA LEU A 26 8.04 -12.71 -3.84
C LEU A 26 9.10 -11.92 -3.07
N PRO A 27 10.32 -11.76 -3.64
CA PRO A 27 11.34 -10.90 -3.04
C PRO A 27 10.92 -9.43 -3.09
N ALA A 28 11.60 -8.58 -2.32
CA ALA A 28 11.41 -7.14 -2.38
C ALA A 28 11.90 -6.54 -3.71
N HIS A 29 11.34 -5.37 -4.07
CA HIS A 29 11.78 -4.53 -5.18
C HIS A 29 11.63 -5.14 -6.59
N ILE A 30 10.69 -6.06 -6.76
CA ILE A 30 10.36 -6.60 -8.09
C ILE A 30 8.99 -6.11 -8.57
N ASP A 31 8.86 -5.98 -9.88
CA ASP A 31 7.57 -5.75 -10.53
C ASP A 31 6.92 -7.09 -10.88
N HIS A 32 5.66 -7.25 -10.53
CA HIS A 32 4.88 -8.46 -10.78
C HIS A 32 3.51 -8.11 -11.36
N ALA A 33 3.12 -8.81 -12.42
CA ALA A 33 1.80 -8.65 -13.02
C ALA A 33 0.88 -9.78 -12.57
N PHE A 34 -0.03 -9.50 -11.65
CA PHE A 34 -1.11 -10.43 -11.26
C PHE A 34 -2.28 -10.44 -12.28
N GLY A 35 -2.06 -9.91 -13.47
CA GLY A 35 -3.08 -9.32 -14.32
C GLY A 35 -3.95 -10.25 -15.14
N ARG A 36 -3.49 -11.42 -15.55
CA ARG A 36 -4.24 -12.28 -16.49
C ARG A 36 -5.00 -13.42 -15.83
N GLU A 37 -4.67 -13.74 -14.60
CA GLU A 37 -5.22 -14.89 -13.89
C GLU A 37 -6.49 -14.51 -13.12
N SER A 38 -7.44 -15.43 -13.08
CA SER A 38 -8.70 -15.28 -12.34
C SER A 38 -8.48 -15.60 -10.85
N PHE A 39 -7.51 -14.97 -10.21
CA PHE A 39 -7.20 -15.19 -8.80
C PHE A 39 -7.42 -13.95 -7.94
N VAL A 40 -7.74 -14.20 -6.68
CA VAL A 40 -7.65 -13.25 -5.56
C VAL A 40 -6.53 -13.69 -4.63
N TYR A 41 -5.87 -12.73 -4.03
CA TYR A 41 -4.74 -12.97 -3.15
C TYR A 41 -5.00 -12.37 -1.79
N TRP A 42 -4.76 -13.12 -0.75
CA TRP A 42 -4.68 -12.66 0.63
C TRP A 42 -3.22 -12.33 0.96
N ILE A 43 -2.97 -11.15 1.51
CA ILE A 43 -1.62 -10.73 1.89
C ILE A 43 -1.36 -11.17 3.33
N ASP A 44 -0.50 -12.17 3.53
CA ASP A 44 -0.05 -12.60 4.86
C ASP A 44 1.01 -11.65 5.42
N GLN A 45 1.99 -11.30 4.59
CA GLN A 45 3.14 -10.48 4.97
C GLN A 45 3.59 -9.59 3.81
N GLY A 46 4.24 -8.48 4.19
CA GLY A 46 4.87 -7.56 3.24
C GLY A 46 3.94 -6.48 2.72
N ILE A 47 4.51 -5.57 1.95
CA ILE A 47 3.84 -4.40 1.39
C ILE A 47 4.08 -4.36 -0.11
N LEU A 48 3.00 -4.15 -0.86
CA LEU A 48 3.02 -3.94 -2.31
C LEU A 48 2.44 -2.58 -2.67
N ALA A 49 2.88 -2.05 -3.81
CA ALA A 49 2.27 -0.87 -4.42
C ALA A 49 1.72 -1.21 -5.81
N THR A 50 0.56 -0.67 -6.18
CA THR A 50 0.12 -0.69 -7.57
C THR A 50 0.91 0.33 -8.38
N CYS A 51 1.37 -0.07 -9.56
CA CYS A 51 2.02 0.79 -10.52
C CYS A 51 1.13 0.95 -11.75
N ALA A 52 0.65 2.18 -11.97
CA ALA A 52 -0.08 2.53 -13.18
C ALA A 52 0.91 2.99 -14.26
N PRO A 53 0.87 2.42 -15.48
CA PRO A 53 1.66 2.93 -16.60
C PRO A 53 1.19 4.33 -16.98
N ARG A 54 2.11 5.23 -17.25
CA ARG A 54 1.85 6.60 -17.71
C ARG A 54 2.83 6.98 -18.79
N THR A 55 2.43 7.88 -19.67
CA THR A 55 3.29 8.43 -20.74
C THR A 55 4.57 9.10 -20.24
N ARG A 56 4.55 9.61 -18.99
CA ARG A 56 5.70 10.25 -18.31
C ARG A 56 6.35 9.34 -17.25
N GLY A 57 6.26 8.03 -17.42
CA GLY A 57 6.78 7.03 -16.50
C GLY A 57 5.74 6.50 -15.51
N PRO A 58 6.02 5.35 -14.85
CA PRO A 58 5.09 4.72 -13.92
C PRO A 58 4.78 5.63 -12.72
N ARG A 59 3.64 5.39 -12.09
CA ARG A 59 3.24 6.03 -10.83
C ARG A 59 2.71 4.97 -9.89
N MET A 60 3.12 5.03 -8.64
CA MET A 60 2.50 4.22 -7.59
C MET A 60 1.25 4.92 -7.09
N THR A 61 0.13 4.22 -7.06
CA THR A 61 -1.20 4.81 -6.80
C THR A 61 -1.85 4.31 -5.53
N ALA A 62 -1.51 3.11 -5.06
CA ALA A 62 -2.05 2.55 -3.82
C ALA A 62 -1.05 1.60 -3.18
N LEU A 63 -1.07 1.51 -1.85
CA LEU A 63 -0.35 0.54 -1.05
C LEU A 63 -1.29 -0.58 -0.61
N PHE A 64 -0.82 -1.81 -0.67
CA PHE A 64 -1.47 -3.00 -0.14
C PHE A 64 -0.63 -3.55 1.01
N VAL A 65 -1.28 -3.85 2.11
CA VAL A 65 -0.67 -4.21 3.39
C VAL A 65 -1.17 -5.57 3.86
N PRO A 66 -0.54 -6.21 4.87
CA PRO A 66 -1.04 -7.45 5.44
C PRO A 66 -2.51 -7.40 5.85
N ARG A 67 -3.18 -8.53 5.73
CA ARG A 67 -4.62 -8.71 6.02
C ARG A 67 -5.53 -7.91 5.08
N THR A 68 -5.11 -7.74 3.83
CA THR A 68 -5.95 -7.17 2.76
C THR A 68 -6.02 -8.13 1.57
N ILE A 69 -7.03 -7.92 0.72
CA ILE A 69 -7.25 -8.71 -0.49
C ILE A 69 -6.82 -7.92 -1.72
N LEU A 70 -6.00 -8.55 -2.54
CA LEU A 70 -5.61 -8.08 -3.85
C LEU A 70 -6.44 -8.79 -4.93
N GLY A 71 -6.90 -8.06 -5.95
CA GLY A 71 -7.66 -8.63 -7.06
C GLY A 71 -9.16 -8.81 -6.81
N GLY A 72 -9.66 -8.48 -5.60
CA GLY A 72 -11.07 -8.61 -5.25
C GLY A 72 -12.04 -7.88 -6.17
N PRO A 73 -11.86 -6.57 -6.49
CA PRO A 73 -12.73 -5.87 -7.42
C PRO A 73 -12.78 -6.51 -8.81
N LYS A 74 -11.65 -7.01 -9.29
CA LYS A 74 -11.56 -7.73 -10.57
C LYS A 74 -12.38 -9.03 -10.54
N ALA A 75 -12.33 -9.76 -9.43
CA ALA A 75 -13.08 -10.99 -9.26
C ALA A 75 -14.59 -10.74 -9.30
N LEU A 76 -15.06 -9.59 -8.79
CA LEU A 76 -16.48 -9.23 -8.74
C LEU A 76 -17.00 -8.67 -10.07
N LEU A 77 -16.22 -7.88 -10.79
CA LEU A 77 -16.73 -7.08 -11.91
C LEU A 77 -16.79 -7.81 -13.24
N HIS A 78 -16.22 -9.00 -13.42
CA HIS A 78 -16.17 -9.75 -14.68
C HIS A 78 -15.67 -8.95 -15.91
N LYS A 79 -15.05 -7.79 -15.72
CA LYS A 79 -14.57 -6.92 -16.80
C LYS A 79 -13.09 -7.13 -17.05
N ARG A 80 -12.63 -6.69 -18.24
CA ARG A 80 -11.19 -6.63 -18.53
C ARG A 80 -10.49 -5.87 -17.41
N PRO A 81 -9.52 -6.48 -16.75
CA PRO A 81 -8.79 -5.81 -15.69
C PRO A 81 -8.01 -4.64 -16.27
N LEU A 82 -7.87 -3.58 -15.49
CA LEU A 82 -6.81 -2.61 -15.70
C LEU A 82 -5.48 -3.38 -15.68
N GLU A 83 -4.65 -3.17 -16.70
CA GLU A 83 -3.29 -3.67 -16.70
C GLU A 83 -2.47 -2.89 -15.68
N LEU A 84 -2.52 -3.36 -14.43
CA LEU A 84 -1.72 -2.84 -13.34
C LEU A 84 -0.59 -3.82 -13.07
N THR A 85 0.61 -3.30 -12.93
CA THR A 85 1.71 -4.01 -12.30
C THR A 85 1.74 -3.70 -10.80
N PHE A 86 2.30 -4.61 -10.04
CA PHE A 86 2.50 -4.45 -8.61
C PHE A 86 3.98 -4.51 -8.33
N ARG A 87 4.48 -3.57 -7.54
CA ARG A 87 5.84 -3.57 -7.04
C ARG A 87 5.86 -3.98 -5.59
N THR A 88 6.68 -4.98 -5.27
CA THR A 88 6.94 -5.38 -3.89
C THR A 88 7.88 -4.36 -3.24
N LEU A 89 7.49 -3.79 -2.10
CA LEU A 89 8.30 -2.83 -1.33
C LEU A 89 9.05 -3.49 -0.17
N SER A 90 8.67 -4.70 0.18
CA SER A 90 9.34 -5.62 1.10
C SER A 90 9.19 -7.05 0.57
N PRO A 91 9.84 -8.08 1.15
CA PRO A 91 9.48 -9.46 0.87
C PRO A 91 7.99 -9.69 1.15
N VAL A 92 7.29 -10.38 0.26
CA VAL A 92 5.83 -10.55 0.30
C VAL A 92 5.48 -12.02 0.31
N ARG A 93 4.56 -12.39 1.20
CA ARG A 93 3.92 -13.71 1.23
C ARG A 93 2.43 -13.55 1.00
N LEU A 94 1.92 -14.24 -0.01
CA LEU A 94 0.53 -14.21 -0.45
C LEU A 94 -0.04 -15.62 -0.43
N ARG A 95 -1.35 -15.74 -0.22
CA ARG A 95 -2.12 -16.95 -0.52
C ARG A 95 -3.08 -16.64 -1.65
N ARG A 96 -3.20 -17.55 -2.62
CA ARG A 96 -4.07 -17.34 -3.77
C ARG A 96 -5.28 -18.27 -3.76
N ARG A 97 -6.44 -17.74 -4.14
CA ARG A 97 -7.66 -18.49 -4.41
C ARG A 97 -8.21 -18.13 -5.78
N ASP A 98 -8.85 -19.10 -6.42
CA ASP A 98 -9.60 -18.84 -7.64
C ASP A 98 -10.73 -17.82 -7.39
N ALA A 99 -10.94 -16.90 -8.35
CA ALA A 99 -11.93 -15.84 -8.22
C ALA A 99 -13.37 -16.39 -8.18
N LEU A 100 -13.64 -17.55 -8.82
CA LEU A 100 -14.96 -18.19 -8.75
C LEU A 100 -15.21 -18.75 -7.35
N GLN A 101 -14.21 -19.39 -6.73
CA GLN A 101 -14.31 -19.86 -5.34
C GLN A 101 -14.55 -18.69 -4.37
N PHE A 102 -13.84 -17.58 -4.56
CA PHE A 102 -14.03 -16.38 -3.76
C PHE A 102 -15.46 -15.82 -3.91
N ARG A 103 -15.99 -15.73 -5.12
CA ARG A 103 -17.37 -15.29 -5.37
C ARG A 103 -18.41 -16.20 -4.73
N ARG A 104 -18.24 -17.51 -4.86
CA ARG A 104 -19.14 -18.49 -4.23
C ARG A 104 -19.14 -18.32 -2.71
N PHE A 105 -17.95 -18.17 -2.11
CA PHE A 105 -17.84 -17.92 -0.68
C PHE A 105 -18.62 -16.66 -0.26
N LEU A 106 -18.51 -15.55 -0.99
CA LEU A 106 -19.26 -14.34 -0.68
C LEU A 106 -20.77 -14.55 -0.85
N ALA A 107 -21.20 -15.19 -1.92
CA ALA A 107 -22.63 -15.49 -2.18
C ALA A 107 -23.26 -16.39 -1.10
N ASP A 108 -22.49 -17.33 -0.55
CA ASP A 108 -22.93 -18.21 0.53
C ASP A 108 -22.96 -17.50 1.90
N HIS A 109 -22.39 -16.27 1.98
CA HIS A 109 -22.28 -15.48 3.21
C HIS A 109 -22.68 -14.01 2.97
N PRO A 110 -23.98 -13.69 2.75
CA PRO A 110 -24.41 -12.33 2.37
C PRO A 110 -23.98 -11.22 3.33
N GLY A 111 -23.89 -11.53 4.63
CA GLY A 111 -23.39 -10.57 5.63
C GLY A 111 -21.93 -10.23 5.43
N ILE A 112 -21.09 -11.21 5.05
CA ILE A 112 -19.67 -11.03 4.71
C ILE A 112 -19.54 -10.25 3.41
N GLU A 113 -20.36 -10.57 2.42
CA GLU A 113 -20.37 -9.86 1.15
C GLU A 113 -20.61 -8.36 1.35
N LEU A 114 -21.63 -7.98 2.11
CA LEU A 114 -21.95 -6.58 2.39
C LEU A 114 -20.79 -5.84 3.07
N GLU A 115 -20.17 -6.45 4.10
CA GLU A 115 -19.03 -5.84 4.80
C GLU A 115 -17.80 -5.77 3.89
N TYR A 116 -17.61 -6.74 3.02
CA TYR A 116 -16.56 -6.71 2.02
C TYR A 116 -16.76 -5.57 1.01
N LEU A 117 -17.99 -5.37 0.52
CA LEU A 117 -18.33 -4.25 -0.36
C LEU A 117 -18.12 -2.89 0.31
N ARG A 118 -18.49 -2.74 1.60
CA ARG A 118 -18.18 -1.55 2.39
C ARG A 118 -16.67 -1.31 2.49
N THR A 119 -15.89 -2.36 2.68
CA THR A 119 -14.42 -2.29 2.71
C THR A 119 -13.86 -1.82 1.37
N LEU A 120 -14.40 -2.29 0.25
CA LEU A 120 -14.00 -1.84 -1.09
C LEU A 120 -14.33 -0.36 -1.29
N ALA A 121 -15.52 0.10 -0.90
CA ALA A 121 -15.90 1.50 -0.97
C ALA A 121 -14.95 2.38 -0.13
N TRP A 122 -14.68 1.98 1.12
CA TRP A 122 -13.73 2.69 1.99
C TRP A 122 -12.32 2.77 1.38
N ASN A 123 -11.81 1.65 0.84
CA ASN A 123 -10.50 1.62 0.22
C ASN A 123 -10.45 2.47 -1.06
N HIS A 124 -11.57 2.57 -1.80
CA HIS A 124 -11.68 3.45 -2.95
C HIS A 124 -11.58 4.93 -2.53
N GLU A 125 -12.31 5.35 -1.51
CA GLU A 125 -12.19 6.70 -0.94
C GLU A 125 -10.77 7.01 -0.49
N ALA A 126 -10.11 6.06 0.21
CA ALA A 126 -8.73 6.22 0.63
C ALA A 126 -7.74 6.36 -0.55
N GLN A 127 -8.02 5.70 -1.69
CA GLN A 127 -7.23 5.85 -2.92
C GLN A 127 -7.45 7.21 -3.57
N LEU A 128 -8.70 7.68 -3.62
CA LEU A 128 -9.04 9.03 -4.14
C LEU A 128 -8.35 10.12 -3.31
N ASP A 129 -8.41 10.02 -1.99
CA ASP A 129 -7.70 10.93 -1.08
C ASP A 129 -6.17 10.95 -1.38
N GLY A 130 -5.57 9.78 -1.55
CA GLY A 130 -4.16 9.67 -1.93
C GLY A 130 -3.83 10.32 -3.28
N LEU A 131 -4.73 10.21 -4.26
CA LEU A 131 -4.57 10.87 -5.56
C LEU A 131 -4.69 12.39 -5.45
N LEU A 132 -5.63 12.89 -4.64
CA LEU A 132 -5.79 14.33 -4.38
C LEU A 132 -4.55 14.90 -3.68
N VAL A 133 -4.07 14.25 -2.63
CA VAL A 133 -2.82 14.62 -1.93
C VAL A 133 -1.67 14.70 -2.93
N ASN A 134 -1.52 13.69 -3.80
CA ASN A 134 -0.45 13.68 -4.82
C ASN A 134 -0.65 14.71 -5.94
N GLY A 135 -1.86 15.19 -6.15
CA GLY A 135 -2.17 16.21 -7.15
C GLY A 135 -2.05 17.64 -6.63
N LEU A 136 -2.36 17.87 -5.36
CA LEU A 136 -2.56 19.20 -4.79
C LEU A 136 -1.45 19.63 -3.83
N ASP A 137 -0.94 18.71 -3.01
CA ASP A 137 0.06 19.03 -2.00
C ASP A 137 1.46 19.25 -2.58
N PRO A 138 2.29 20.11 -1.98
CA PRO A 138 3.72 20.21 -2.28
C PRO A 138 4.47 18.92 -1.99
N VAL A 139 5.53 18.62 -2.75
CA VAL A 139 6.30 17.37 -2.62
C VAL A 139 6.78 17.08 -1.18
N PRO A 140 7.27 18.07 -0.38
CA PRO A 140 7.66 17.80 1.00
C PRO A 140 6.50 17.29 1.85
N VAL A 141 5.30 17.86 1.68
CA VAL A 141 4.10 17.44 2.43
C VAL A 141 3.68 16.02 2.01
N ARG A 142 3.68 15.71 0.70
CA ARG A 142 3.39 14.36 0.18
C ARG A 142 4.33 13.30 0.77
N LEU A 143 5.63 13.61 0.80
CA LEU A 143 6.63 12.69 1.35
C LEU A 143 6.49 12.53 2.87
N ALA A 144 6.15 13.60 3.59
CA ALA A 144 5.88 13.55 5.03
C ALA A 144 4.62 12.71 5.34
N ARG A 145 3.52 12.93 4.60
CA ARG A 145 2.29 12.12 4.73
C ARG A 145 2.57 10.64 4.44
N LEU A 146 3.39 10.34 3.42
CA LEU A 146 3.79 8.97 3.10
C LEU A 146 4.52 8.32 4.28
N PHE A 147 5.51 8.99 4.88
CA PHE A 147 6.27 8.44 6.01
C PHE A 147 5.38 8.18 7.22
N LEU A 148 4.51 9.13 7.57
CA LEU A 148 3.55 8.95 8.67
C LEU A 148 2.55 7.81 8.40
N SER A 149 2.11 7.65 7.15
CA SER A 149 1.25 6.54 6.75
C SER A 149 1.96 5.19 6.85
N LEU A 150 3.21 5.11 6.43
CA LEU A 150 4.02 3.90 6.55
C LEU A 150 4.26 3.50 8.02
N LEU A 151 4.56 4.46 8.89
CA LEU A 151 4.67 4.21 10.34
C LEU A 151 3.35 3.65 10.91
N ALA A 152 2.23 4.23 10.52
CA ALA A 152 0.91 3.75 10.95
C ALA A 152 0.60 2.34 10.44
N ILE A 153 1.15 1.93 9.29
CA ILE A 153 1.06 0.57 8.75
C ILE A 153 1.92 -0.41 9.57
N GLY A 154 3.14 -0.03 9.91
CA GLY A 154 4.08 -0.86 10.67
C GLY A 154 3.64 -1.15 12.11
N GLY A 155 2.75 -0.34 12.67
CA GLY A 155 2.23 -0.56 14.03
C GLY A 155 3.33 -0.59 15.09
N GLU A 156 3.35 -1.63 15.92
CA GLU A 156 4.34 -1.79 17.00
C GLU A 156 5.78 -1.94 16.49
N GLU A 157 5.97 -2.58 15.34
CA GLU A 157 7.31 -2.72 14.71
C GLU A 157 7.90 -1.37 14.30
N SER A 158 7.06 -0.36 14.09
CA SER A 158 7.46 1.02 13.81
C SER A 158 7.46 1.94 15.02
N SER A 159 7.31 1.42 16.26
CA SER A 159 7.25 2.21 17.49
C SER A 159 8.50 3.06 17.71
N ALA A 160 9.67 2.61 17.24
CA ALA A 160 10.94 3.34 17.27
C ALA A 160 11.10 4.33 16.10
N GLY A 161 10.05 4.60 15.30
CA GLY A 161 10.13 5.47 14.14
C GLY A 161 10.69 4.78 12.87
N LEU A 162 11.04 3.51 12.92
CA LEU A 162 11.55 2.77 11.76
C LEU A 162 10.42 2.54 10.74
N LEU A 163 10.66 2.89 9.47
CA LEU A 163 9.71 2.55 8.41
C LEU A 163 9.65 1.03 8.21
N PRO A 164 8.44 0.45 7.96
CA PRO A 164 8.26 -0.99 7.77
C PRO A 164 8.74 -1.50 6.40
N ILE A 165 9.34 -0.63 5.61
CA ILE A 165 9.93 -0.93 4.29
C ILE A 165 11.29 -0.25 4.19
N GLU A 166 12.15 -0.78 3.31
CA GLU A 166 13.45 -0.20 2.96
C GLU A 166 13.42 0.37 1.53
N PRO A 167 12.72 1.51 1.30
CA PRO A 167 12.45 1.98 -0.04
C PRO A 167 13.72 2.55 -0.71
N THR A 168 13.85 2.32 -2.00
CA THR A 168 14.79 3.08 -2.82
C THR A 168 14.30 4.53 -3.01
N VAL A 169 15.21 5.43 -3.37
CA VAL A 169 14.83 6.83 -3.67
C VAL A 169 13.88 6.88 -4.88
N ASP A 170 14.04 5.97 -5.84
CA ASP A 170 13.17 5.87 -7.00
C ASP A 170 11.76 5.44 -6.61
N GLU A 171 11.62 4.47 -5.71
CA GLU A 171 10.31 4.06 -5.17
C GLU A 171 9.62 5.19 -4.41
N LEU A 172 10.36 5.91 -3.56
CA LEU A 172 9.81 7.11 -2.89
C LEU A 172 9.34 8.15 -3.92
N ALA A 173 10.14 8.39 -4.96
CA ALA A 173 9.79 9.33 -6.02
C ALA A 173 8.52 8.90 -6.79
N LEU A 174 8.36 7.60 -7.07
CA LEU A 174 7.16 7.05 -7.70
C LEU A 174 5.93 7.18 -6.79
N MET A 175 6.07 6.94 -5.48
CA MET A 175 4.98 7.03 -4.51
C MET A 175 4.49 8.47 -4.30
N VAL A 176 5.40 9.45 -4.33
CA VAL A 176 5.02 10.87 -4.14
C VAL A 176 4.93 11.65 -5.44
N HIS A 177 4.96 10.97 -6.59
CA HIS A 177 4.85 11.56 -7.93
C HIS A 177 5.85 12.73 -8.15
N ALA A 178 7.09 12.54 -7.72
CA ALA A 178 8.17 13.50 -7.86
C ALA A 178 9.35 12.92 -8.66
N THR A 179 10.38 13.70 -8.90
CA THR A 179 11.63 13.20 -9.48
C THR A 179 12.56 12.69 -8.36
N ARG A 180 13.41 11.72 -8.69
CA ARG A 180 14.45 11.20 -7.80
C ARG A 180 15.33 12.33 -7.22
N ALA A 181 15.70 13.33 -8.03
CA ALA A 181 16.52 14.45 -7.60
C ALA A 181 15.85 15.29 -6.51
N VAL A 182 14.54 15.56 -6.64
CA VAL A 182 13.77 16.29 -5.64
C VAL A 182 13.68 15.50 -4.35
N VAL A 183 13.34 14.21 -4.41
CA VAL A 183 13.24 13.36 -3.20
C VAL A 183 14.59 13.25 -2.51
N ASN A 184 15.68 13.01 -3.25
CA ASN A 184 17.02 12.90 -2.65
C ASN A 184 17.43 14.20 -1.94
N ARG A 185 17.15 15.37 -2.51
CA ARG A 185 17.41 16.67 -1.87
C ARG A 185 16.59 16.83 -0.58
N LEU A 186 15.30 16.46 -0.58
CA LEU A 186 14.46 16.50 0.61
C LEU A 186 14.96 15.58 1.73
N LEU A 187 15.34 14.35 1.40
CA LEU A 187 15.90 13.43 2.39
C LEU A 187 17.19 13.99 2.99
N SER A 188 18.09 14.57 2.17
CA SER A 188 19.33 15.20 2.65
C SER A 188 19.05 16.41 3.56
N ASP A 189 18.06 17.24 3.21
CA ASP A 189 17.64 18.36 4.07
C ASP A 189 17.07 17.86 5.41
N TRP A 190 16.20 16.86 5.38
CA TRP A 190 15.59 16.31 6.58
C TRP A 190 16.60 15.63 7.52
N ILE A 191 17.63 14.98 6.97
CA ILE A 191 18.76 14.45 7.76
C ILE A 191 19.50 15.60 8.44
N LYS A 192 19.86 16.67 7.70
CA LYS A 192 20.55 17.85 8.25
C LYS A 192 19.77 18.55 9.35
N ARG A 193 18.43 18.54 9.24
CA ARG A 193 17.52 19.13 10.23
C ARG A 193 17.21 18.21 11.42
N GLY A 194 17.76 17.01 11.45
CA GLY A 194 17.48 16.03 12.49
C GLY A 194 16.02 15.58 12.53
N LEU A 195 15.36 15.51 11.37
CA LEU A 195 13.98 15.03 11.26
C LEU A 195 13.92 13.53 10.97
N ILE A 196 14.92 12.99 10.29
CA ILE A 196 15.07 11.58 9.98
C ILE A 196 16.54 11.16 10.14
N GLU A 197 16.73 9.86 10.38
CA GLU A 197 18.02 9.19 10.22
C GLU A 197 17.93 8.20 9.07
N ARG A 198 19.06 7.97 8.41
CA ARG A 198 19.14 7.03 7.30
C ARG A 198 20.41 6.20 7.36
N ASN A 199 20.24 4.87 7.34
CA ASN A 199 21.34 3.91 7.22
C ASN A 199 21.05 3.00 6.02
N GLY A 200 21.74 3.22 4.91
CA GLY A 200 21.45 2.54 3.66
C GLY A 200 20.05 2.86 3.15
N ARG A 201 19.16 1.86 3.15
CA ARG A 201 17.74 1.99 2.81
C ARG A 201 16.82 2.15 4.02
N LYS A 202 17.30 1.84 5.22
CA LYS A 202 16.54 2.01 6.46
C LYS A 202 16.38 3.49 6.76
N ILE A 203 15.16 3.90 7.05
CA ILE A 203 14.82 5.28 7.41
C ILE A 203 14.13 5.24 8.78
N ILE A 204 14.64 6.04 9.71
CA ILE A 204 14.05 6.27 11.02
C ILE A 204 13.50 7.69 11.04
N VAL A 205 12.23 7.83 11.32
CA VAL A 205 11.53 9.11 11.48
C VAL A 205 11.64 9.51 12.94
N LEU A 206 12.22 10.68 13.22
CA LEU A 206 12.48 11.14 14.57
C LEU A 206 11.24 11.81 15.20
N PRO A 207 11.14 11.89 16.53
CA PRO A 207 9.93 12.36 17.23
C PRO A 207 9.46 13.76 16.82
N ASN A 208 10.38 14.66 16.50
CA ASN A 208 10.10 16.04 16.07
C ASN A 208 9.55 16.14 14.63
N PHE A 209 9.57 15.04 13.85
CA PHE A 209 9.15 15.03 12.45
C PHE A 209 7.72 15.50 12.26
N LYS A 210 6.76 14.95 13.04
CA LYS A 210 5.35 15.30 12.93
C LYS A 210 5.12 16.79 13.19
N ALA A 211 5.73 17.33 14.24
CA ALA A 211 5.62 18.75 14.60
C ALA A 211 6.17 19.67 13.51
N ALA A 212 7.25 19.26 12.81
CA ALA A 212 7.83 20.03 11.72
C ALA A 212 6.90 20.24 10.51
N PHE A 213 5.84 19.42 10.40
CA PHE A 213 4.86 19.49 9.30
C PHE A 213 3.43 19.76 9.80
N GLU A 214 3.21 20.00 11.08
CA GLU A 214 1.87 20.07 11.68
C GLU A 214 0.96 21.08 10.99
N SER A 215 1.46 22.30 10.70
CA SER A 215 0.70 23.32 9.98
C SER A 215 0.32 22.92 8.53
N SER A 216 1.12 22.05 7.91
CA SER A 216 0.92 21.61 6.53
C SER A 216 0.11 20.29 6.45
N LEU A 217 -0.06 19.59 7.58
CA LEU A 217 -0.79 18.32 7.68
C LEU A 217 -2.22 18.50 8.19
N ALA A 218 -2.57 19.69 8.71
CA ALA A 218 -3.86 20.01 9.33
C ALA A 218 -4.99 20.30 8.32
N LEU A 219 -4.77 20.10 7.02
CA LEU A 219 -5.77 20.27 5.96
C LEU A 219 -6.40 18.94 5.57
#